data_90ec93b3b38c4715d4aa9c552cd75d51
#
_entry.id   90ec93b3b38c4715d4aa9c552cd75d51
#
_cell.length_a   1.000
_cell.length_b   1.000
_cell.length_c   1.000
_cell.angle_alpha   90.00
_cell.angle_beta   90.00
_cell.angle_gamma   90.00
#
_symmetry.space_group_name_H-M   'P 1'
#
loop_
_entity.id
_entity.type
_entity.pdbx_description
1 polymer ?
#
loop_
_entity_poly.entity_id
_entity_poly.type
_entity_poly.pdbx_seq_one_letter_code
_entity_poly.pdbx_strand_id
1 'polypeptide(L)'
;MYYIGISAYYHESSVFLTDNQGTNCFLKEESFSRIKGDKNFPQRCLKFLIKKFNLNNENIYFISFYEKPFKSWWEIFYYSINNPIKNKNFLIHHLKNFNSGSIFFYTDINKLINISKKKNIYSSH
;
A
#
# COMPACT_ATOMS: atom_id res chain seq x y z
N MET A 1 -19.89 -5.87 -5.45
CA MET A 1 -19.00 -4.82 -4.88
C MET A 1 -17.79 -5.48 -4.29
N TYR A 2 -16.58 -5.02 -4.66
CA TYR A 2 -15.32 -5.60 -4.22
C TYR A 2 -14.66 -4.73 -3.16
N TYR A 3 -13.99 -5.40 -2.22
CA TYR A 3 -13.17 -4.82 -1.16
C TYR A 3 -11.74 -5.29 -1.38
N ILE A 4 -10.78 -4.38 -1.37
CA ILE A 4 -9.39 -4.69 -1.66
C ILE A 4 -8.51 -4.27 -0.48
N GLY A 5 -7.75 -5.21 0.06
CA GLY A 5 -6.71 -4.96 1.06
C GLY A 5 -5.33 -5.07 0.41
N ILE A 6 -4.45 -4.14 0.68
CA ILE A 6 -3.09 -4.09 0.11
C ILE A 6 -2.07 -3.97 1.23
N SER A 7 -1.06 -4.84 1.21
CA SER A 7 0.16 -4.72 2.00
C SER A 7 1.35 -4.53 1.06
N ALA A 8 2.20 -3.54 1.32
CA ALA A 8 3.36 -3.24 0.49
C ALA A 8 4.43 -2.47 1.27
N TYR A 9 5.66 -2.44 0.74
CA TYR A 9 6.83 -1.64 1.11
C TYR A 9 7.59 -2.08 2.37
N TYR A 10 6.95 -2.59 3.42
CA TYR A 10 7.62 -3.00 4.66
C TYR A 10 7.78 -4.51 4.76
N HIS A 11 6.72 -5.22 4.47
CA HIS A 11 6.66 -6.68 4.45
C HIS A 11 6.50 -7.19 3.03
N GLU A 12 6.37 -8.49 2.87
CA GLU A 12 6.02 -9.10 1.59
C GLU A 12 4.75 -8.48 1.03
N SER A 13 4.82 -8.01 -0.19
CA SER A 13 3.68 -7.37 -0.83
C SER A 13 2.61 -8.38 -1.20
N SER A 14 1.39 -8.07 -0.81
CA SER A 14 0.23 -8.92 -1.05
C SER A 14 -1.03 -8.11 -1.28
N VAL A 15 -1.98 -8.74 -1.95
CA VAL A 15 -3.32 -8.19 -2.19
C VAL A 15 -4.35 -9.22 -1.76
N PHE A 16 -5.33 -8.77 -1.01
CA PHE A 16 -6.52 -9.52 -0.67
C PHE A 16 -7.74 -8.86 -1.33
N LEU A 17 -8.55 -9.65 -1.99
CA LEU A 17 -9.80 -9.20 -2.60
C LEU A 17 -10.94 -10.06 -2.04
N THR A 18 -12.02 -9.41 -1.65
CA THR A 18 -13.26 -10.07 -1.24
C THR A 18 -14.48 -9.34 -1.78
N ASP A 19 -15.61 -10.03 -1.79
CA ASP A 19 -16.92 -9.44 -2.13
C ASP A 19 -18.02 -9.94 -1.18
N ASN A 20 -19.23 -9.42 -1.36
CA ASN A 20 -20.39 -9.81 -0.54
C ASN A 20 -20.97 -11.19 -0.93
N GLN A 21 -20.44 -11.84 -1.97
CA GLN A 21 -20.93 -13.15 -2.47
C GLN A 21 -20.05 -14.30 -1.99
N GLY A 22 -19.02 -14.02 -1.16
CA GLY A 22 -18.11 -15.02 -0.62
C GLY A 22 -16.88 -15.26 -1.49
N THR A 23 -16.64 -14.45 -2.51
CA THR A 23 -15.38 -14.48 -3.25
C THR A 23 -14.24 -14.02 -2.33
N ASN A 24 -13.20 -14.84 -2.20
CA ASN A 24 -11.99 -14.50 -1.47
C ASN A 24 -10.78 -14.87 -2.32
N CYS A 25 -9.90 -13.90 -2.55
CA CYS A 25 -8.68 -14.11 -3.33
C CYS A 25 -7.51 -13.42 -2.63
N PHE A 26 -6.49 -14.20 -2.25
CA PHE A 26 -5.25 -13.70 -1.67
C PHE A 26 -4.10 -14.00 -2.63
N LEU A 27 -3.31 -12.97 -2.95
CA LEU A 27 -2.18 -13.08 -3.86
C LEU A 27 -0.95 -12.40 -3.26
N LYS A 28 0.22 -13.03 -3.40
CA LYS A 28 1.53 -12.45 -3.08
C LYS A 28 2.23 -12.01 -4.35
N GLU A 29 2.82 -10.82 -4.34
CA GLU A 29 3.55 -10.27 -5.49
C GLU A 29 4.74 -11.16 -5.89
N GLU A 30 5.40 -11.82 -4.93
CA GLU A 30 6.50 -12.74 -5.19
C GLU A 30 6.12 -13.88 -6.15
N SER A 31 4.85 -14.32 -6.16
CA SER A 31 4.36 -15.36 -7.07
C SER A 31 4.39 -14.91 -8.53
N PHE A 32 4.30 -13.63 -8.77
CA PHE A 32 4.29 -13.02 -10.11
C PHE A 32 5.64 -12.39 -10.47
N SER A 33 6.31 -11.76 -9.51
CA SER A 33 7.60 -11.10 -9.72
C SER A 33 8.77 -12.08 -9.75
N ARG A 34 8.60 -13.26 -9.12
CA ARG A 34 9.65 -14.27 -8.90
C ARG A 34 10.79 -13.77 -8.00
N ILE A 35 10.55 -12.70 -7.25
CA ILE A 35 11.47 -12.14 -6.25
C ILE A 35 10.96 -12.56 -4.88
N LYS A 36 11.74 -13.37 -4.15
CA LYS A 36 11.37 -13.82 -2.80
C LYS A 36 11.26 -12.62 -1.85
N GLY A 37 10.12 -12.55 -1.14
CA GLY A 37 9.86 -11.46 -0.20
C GLY A 37 9.75 -10.08 -0.85
N ASP A 38 9.25 -10.00 -2.09
CA ASP A 38 9.09 -8.75 -2.82
C ASP A 38 8.24 -7.76 -2.01
N LYS A 39 8.83 -6.59 -1.73
CA LYS A 39 8.23 -5.51 -0.92
C LYS A 39 7.70 -4.35 -1.76
N ASN A 40 7.91 -4.39 -3.06
CA ASN A 40 7.47 -3.32 -3.95
C ASN A 40 5.93 -3.27 -4.02
N PHE A 41 5.41 -2.19 -4.59
CA PHE A 41 3.97 -2.09 -4.84
C PHE A 41 3.47 -3.29 -5.66
N PRO A 42 2.39 -3.99 -5.23
CA PRO A 42 1.95 -5.27 -5.83
C PRO A 42 1.22 -5.05 -7.16
N GLN A 43 1.93 -4.47 -8.12
CA GLN A 43 1.38 -4.08 -9.40
C GLN A 43 0.90 -5.26 -10.25
N ARG A 44 1.62 -6.38 -10.19
CA ARG A 44 1.30 -7.57 -11.00
C ARG A 44 0.08 -8.29 -10.44
N CYS A 45 0.00 -8.43 -9.11
CA CYS A 45 -1.19 -8.93 -8.43
C CYS A 45 -2.42 -8.11 -8.77
N LEU A 46 -2.34 -6.78 -8.66
CA LEU A 46 -3.44 -5.88 -8.97
C LEU A 46 -3.87 -5.97 -10.44
N LYS A 47 -2.92 -5.96 -11.39
CA LYS A 47 -3.23 -6.15 -12.82
C LYS A 47 -3.95 -7.47 -13.08
N PHE A 48 -3.51 -8.54 -12.44
CA PHE A 48 -4.17 -9.85 -12.55
C PHE A 48 -5.61 -9.81 -12.02
N LEU A 49 -5.82 -9.22 -10.83
CA LEU A 49 -7.16 -9.10 -10.24
C LEU A 49 -8.08 -8.21 -11.08
N ILE A 50 -7.57 -7.06 -11.57
CA ILE A 50 -8.31 -6.16 -12.45
C ILE A 50 -8.82 -6.92 -13.67
N LYS A 51 -7.94 -7.69 -14.31
CA LYS A 51 -8.30 -8.47 -15.49
C LYS A 51 -9.26 -9.62 -15.16
N LYS A 52 -9.01 -10.36 -14.08
CA LYS A 52 -9.79 -11.54 -13.71
C LYS A 52 -11.21 -11.21 -13.28
N PHE A 53 -11.40 -10.14 -12.50
CA PHE A 53 -12.68 -9.73 -11.93
C PHE A 53 -13.29 -8.49 -12.61
N ASN A 54 -12.69 -8.04 -13.72
CA ASN A 54 -13.10 -6.82 -14.44
C ASN A 54 -13.28 -5.62 -13.50
N LEU A 55 -12.28 -5.40 -12.63
CA LEU A 55 -12.34 -4.36 -11.61
C LEU A 55 -12.29 -2.97 -12.26
N ASN A 56 -13.21 -2.12 -11.85
CA ASN A 56 -13.28 -0.74 -12.27
C ASN A 56 -13.72 0.15 -11.11
N ASN A 57 -13.71 1.46 -11.34
CA ASN A 57 -14.09 2.43 -10.32
C ASN A 57 -15.53 2.27 -9.80
N GLU A 58 -16.41 1.65 -10.54
CA GLU A 58 -17.84 1.49 -10.17
C GLU A 58 -18.05 0.28 -9.25
N ASN A 59 -17.33 -0.82 -9.48
CA ASN A 59 -17.52 -2.07 -8.75
C ASN A 59 -16.58 -2.24 -7.55
N ILE A 60 -15.56 -1.39 -7.39
CA ILE A 60 -14.73 -1.34 -6.18
C ILE A 60 -15.42 -0.42 -5.16
N TYR A 61 -15.76 -0.97 -4.00
CA TYR A 61 -16.36 -0.20 -2.91
C TYR A 61 -15.30 0.46 -2.02
N PHE A 62 -14.20 -0.26 -1.76
CA PHE A 62 -13.25 0.13 -0.73
C PHE A 62 -11.85 -0.42 -1.03
N ILE A 63 -10.81 0.38 -0.79
CA ILE A 63 -9.42 -0.05 -0.82
C ILE A 63 -8.80 0.29 0.53
N SER A 64 -8.26 -0.71 1.22
CA SER A 64 -7.52 -0.56 2.45
C SER A 64 -6.03 -0.73 2.19
N PHE A 65 -5.23 0.18 2.73
CA PHE A 65 -3.78 0.06 2.79
C PHE A 65 -3.34 -0.08 4.24
N TYR A 66 -2.43 -1.00 4.50
CA TYR A 66 -1.97 -1.37 5.84
C TYR A 66 -1.37 -0.20 6.63
N GLU A 67 -0.82 0.82 5.98
CA GLU A 67 -0.06 1.87 6.64
C GLU A 67 -0.58 3.28 6.35
N LYS A 68 -0.38 4.17 7.34
CA LYS A 68 -0.54 5.63 7.19
C LYS A 68 0.82 6.28 6.97
N PRO A 69 1.32 6.39 5.74
CA PRO A 69 2.68 6.84 5.47
C PRO A 69 2.95 8.25 6.01
N PHE A 70 1.97 9.14 5.93
CA PHE A 70 2.11 10.52 6.41
C PHE A 70 2.15 10.64 7.93
N LYS A 71 1.39 9.80 8.66
CA LYS A 71 1.37 9.85 10.12
C LYS A 71 2.70 9.38 10.69
N SER A 72 3.19 8.25 10.24
CA SER A 72 4.49 7.70 10.67
C SER A 72 5.64 8.67 10.35
N TRP A 73 5.60 9.31 9.17
CA TRP A 73 6.59 10.30 8.79
C TRP A 73 6.53 11.55 9.66
N TRP A 74 5.33 12.06 9.96
CA TRP A 74 5.14 13.22 10.81
C TRP A 74 5.61 12.96 12.25
N GLU A 75 5.35 11.79 12.80
CA GLU A 75 5.82 11.41 14.12
C GLU A 75 7.36 11.34 14.19
N ILE A 76 8.01 10.74 13.20
CA ILE A 76 9.47 10.70 13.10
C ILE A 76 10.06 12.11 12.98
N PHE A 77 9.48 12.95 12.15
CA PHE A 77 9.92 14.32 11.94
C PHE A 77 9.75 15.17 13.21
N TYR A 78 8.59 15.11 13.84
CA TYR A 78 8.30 15.82 15.08
C TYR A 78 9.26 15.41 16.21
N TYR A 79 9.48 14.11 16.39
CA TYR A 79 10.40 13.58 17.38
C TYR A 79 11.85 14.01 17.13
N SER A 80 12.24 14.09 15.88
CA SER A 80 13.59 14.48 15.47
C SER A 80 13.88 15.96 15.68
N ILE A 81 12.91 16.84 15.46
CA ILE A 81 13.05 18.29 15.71
C ILE A 81 13.17 18.58 17.20
N ASN A 82 12.40 17.89 18.03
CA ASN A 82 12.40 18.14 19.48
C ASN A 82 13.68 17.65 20.19
N ASN A 83 14.47 16.78 19.55
CA ASN A 83 15.71 16.24 20.14
C ASN A 83 16.84 16.08 19.10
N PRO A 84 17.33 17.16 18.50
CA PRO A 84 18.22 17.07 17.32
C PRO A 84 19.58 16.43 17.60
N ILE A 85 20.14 16.62 18.81
CA ILE A 85 21.48 16.15 19.14
C ILE A 85 21.50 14.66 19.50
N LYS A 86 20.52 14.18 20.25
CA LYS A 86 20.43 12.77 20.66
C LYS A 86 19.97 11.84 19.53
N ASN A 87 19.24 12.37 18.58
CA ASN A 87 18.53 11.58 17.56
C ASN A 87 19.14 11.64 16.17
N LYS A 88 20.35 12.20 16.01
CA LYS A 88 21.02 12.27 14.69
C LYS A 88 21.15 10.90 14.03
N ASN A 89 21.57 9.89 14.78
CA ASN A 89 21.70 8.52 14.25
C ASN A 89 20.34 7.88 13.96
N PHE A 90 19.35 8.16 14.79
CA PHE A 90 17.97 7.72 14.59
C PHE A 90 17.38 8.33 13.31
N LEU A 91 17.57 9.64 13.09
CA LEU A 91 17.14 10.36 11.90
C LEU A 91 17.80 9.80 10.63
N ILE A 92 19.11 9.61 10.66
CA ILE A 92 19.88 9.05 9.52
C ILE A 92 19.42 7.62 9.21
N HIS A 93 19.17 6.80 10.24
CA HIS A 93 18.67 5.44 10.07
C HIS A 93 17.27 5.42 9.44
N HIS A 94 16.36 6.25 9.93
CA HIS A 94 15.00 6.34 9.37
C HIS A 94 14.96 6.98 8.00
N LEU A 95 15.79 7.98 7.71
CA LEU A 95 15.91 8.57 6.37
C LEU A 95 16.47 7.56 5.36
N LYS A 96 17.46 6.74 5.75
CA LYS A 96 18.00 5.67 4.89
C LYS A 96 16.99 4.55 4.63
N ASN A 97 16.18 4.23 5.64
CA ASN A 97 15.17 3.18 5.55
C ASN A 97 13.80 3.73 5.10
N PHE A 98 13.74 5.04 4.83
CA PHE A 98 12.51 5.67 4.36
C PHE A 98 12.15 5.11 2.99
N ASN A 99 11.10 4.31 2.98
CA ASN A 99 10.58 3.79 1.74
C ASN A 99 9.65 4.82 1.10
N SER A 100 10.19 5.62 0.20
CA SER A 100 9.43 6.62 -0.55
C SER A 100 8.24 6.02 -1.31
N GLY A 101 8.24 4.71 -1.55
CA GLY A 101 7.16 3.99 -2.22
C GLY A 101 5.81 4.14 -1.52
N SER A 102 5.78 4.15 -0.18
CA SER A 102 4.52 4.28 0.57
C SER A 102 3.83 5.64 0.35
N ILE A 103 4.58 6.70 0.07
CA ILE A 103 4.04 8.03 -0.25
C ILE A 103 3.36 8.01 -1.62
N PHE A 104 3.88 7.23 -2.55
CA PHE A 104 3.38 7.14 -3.92
C PHE A 104 2.24 6.12 -4.09
N PHE A 105 1.84 5.43 -3.02
CA PHE A 105 0.78 4.43 -3.04
C PHE A 105 -0.49 4.90 -3.75
N TYR A 106 -0.98 6.09 -3.42
CA TYR A 106 -2.16 6.68 -4.06
C TYR A 106 -1.94 6.92 -5.56
N THR A 107 -0.75 7.35 -5.93
CA THR A 107 -0.39 7.59 -7.34
C THR A 107 -0.34 6.27 -8.11
N ASP A 108 0.23 5.23 -7.52
CA ASP A 108 0.38 3.93 -8.15
C ASP A 108 -0.97 3.21 -8.31
N ILE A 109 -1.85 3.30 -7.31
CA ILE A 109 -3.23 2.81 -7.44
C ILE A 109 -4.00 3.57 -8.53
N ASN A 110 -3.92 4.89 -8.53
CA ASN A 110 -4.64 5.70 -9.52
C ASN A 110 -4.21 5.41 -10.95
N LYS A 111 -2.93 5.12 -11.19
CA LYS A 111 -2.43 4.70 -12.51
C LYS A 111 -3.05 3.39 -12.99
N LEU A 112 -3.40 2.49 -12.07
CA LEU A 112 -3.93 1.17 -12.41
C LEU A 112 -5.45 1.13 -12.57
N ILE A 113 -6.18 1.83 -11.70
CA ILE A 113 -7.65 1.67 -11.57
C ILE A 113 -8.39 2.96 -11.93
N ASN A 114 -7.68 4.08 -12.14
CA ASN A 114 -8.27 5.40 -12.41
C ASN A 114 -9.36 5.77 -11.38
N ILE A 115 -9.02 5.64 -10.09
CA ILE A 115 -9.95 5.87 -8.99
C ILE A 115 -10.26 7.37 -8.90
N SER A 116 -11.53 7.74 -8.99
CA SER A 116 -11.94 9.12 -8.71
C SER A 116 -11.64 9.45 -7.24
N LYS A 117 -11.14 10.69 -6.98
CA LYS A 117 -10.73 11.18 -5.64
C LYS A 117 -11.78 11.04 -4.52
N LYS A 118 -13.00 10.61 -4.83
CA LYS A 118 -14.11 10.46 -3.87
C LYS A 118 -14.27 9.04 -3.31
N LYS A 119 -13.56 8.03 -3.81
CA LYS A 119 -13.71 6.67 -3.26
C LYS A 119 -12.72 6.43 -2.14
N ASN A 120 -13.24 5.83 -1.11
CA ASN A 120 -12.67 5.58 0.19
C ASN A 120 -11.41 4.71 0.12
N ILE A 121 -10.24 5.34 0.00
CA ILE A 121 -8.98 4.68 0.27
C ILE A 121 -8.67 4.93 1.74
N TYR A 122 -8.74 3.90 2.56
CA TYR A 122 -8.45 3.98 3.98
C TYR A 122 -7.08 3.37 4.25
N SER A 123 -6.25 4.09 4.97
CA SER A 123 -5.09 3.51 5.61
C SER A 123 -5.51 3.10 7.03
N SER A 124 -5.45 1.81 7.32
CA SER A 124 -5.71 1.29 8.67
C SER A 124 -4.42 1.16 9.47
N HIS A 125 -4.54 1.36 10.77
CA HIS A 125 -3.55 0.83 11.72
C HIS A 125 -3.84 -0.60 11.97
#